data_65a4b64366eca281b064d5345f792f11
#
_entry.id   65a4b64366eca281b064d5345f792f11
#
_cell.length_a   1.000
_cell.length_b   1.000
_cell.length_c   1.000
_cell.angle_alpha   90.00
_cell.angle_beta   90.00
_cell.angle_gamma   90.00
#
_symmetry.space_group_name_H-M   'P 1'
#
loop_
_entity.id
_entity.type
_entity.pdbx_description
1 polymer ?
#
loop_
_entity_poly.entity_id
_entity_poly.type
_entity_poly.pdbx_seq_one_letter_code
_entity_poly.pdbx_strand_id
1 'polypeptide(L)'
;DRRQRQMCIRDRTSTAMIKRKDGFSGERALVLPASIIHTMENNPLANALHITDIGYYPRAEHHFRKRETPISQYVFIYCVEGRGWFSVNDERYEIKSNQCFILPANVPHSYGADDTDPWTIYWIHFKGDLAEYYALRLLTPIDIKPTIYSRINGRLNLFEEIYHTLELGYSKENLLYSCSAFHHFLGTICYLQEYRNATVNDISNDLVDAAIHFMKENIGKKLSISEIAEHTGYSVSHFSTIFNHRTGHSPVNYFNLLKIQHACYLIDCTDIKINQVCHKIGIEDCYYFSRLFSKIMGMSPSKYRKHKKG
;
A
#
# COMPACT_ATOMS: atom_id res chain seq x y z
N ASP A 1 57.47 49.60 -1.61
CA ASP A 1 57.30 48.15 -1.73
C ASP A 1 56.15 47.65 -0.81
N ARG A 2 54.92 47.74 -1.27
CA ARG A 2 53.77 47.34 -0.54
C ARG A 2 53.13 46.17 -1.25
N ARG A 3 53.35 44.95 -0.76
CA ARG A 3 52.64 43.76 -1.16
C ARG A 3 51.18 43.82 -0.67
N GLN A 4 50.26 44.06 -1.58
CA GLN A 4 48.85 43.85 -1.35
C GLN A 4 48.56 42.37 -1.23
N ARG A 5 48.14 41.92 -0.05
CA ARG A 5 47.53 40.62 0.16
C ARG A 5 46.09 40.67 -0.38
N GLN A 6 45.87 40.07 -1.53
CA GLN A 6 44.51 39.72 -1.99
C GLN A 6 43.96 38.64 -1.11
N MET A 7 42.99 38.98 -0.31
CA MET A 7 42.16 38.05 0.48
C MET A 7 41.14 37.46 -0.47
N CYS A 8 41.33 36.20 -0.86
CA CYS A 8 40.33 35.44 -1.61
C CYS A 8 39.07 35.28 -0.75
N ILE A 9 38.08 36.10 -1.06
CA ILE A 9 36.71 35.85 -0.62
C ILE A 9 36.26 34.60 -1.35
N ARG A 10 36.15 33.46 -0.64
CA ARG A 10 35.46 32.30 -1.11
C ARG A 10 33.98 32.70 -1.23
N ASP A 11 33.53 32.93 -2.45
CA ASP A 11 32.12 32.94 -2.80
C ASP A 11 31.54 31.62 -2.33
N ARG A 12 30.71 31.69 -1.29
CA ARG A 12 29.75 30.60 -1.00
C ARG A 12 28.77 30.62 -2.16
N THR A 13 29.03 29.82 -3.16
CA THR A 13 28.02 29.49 -4.15
C THR A 13 26.82 28.91 -3.40
N SER A 14 25.80 29.72 -3.23
CA SER A 14 24.47 29.28 -2.88
C SER A 14 24.07 28.28 -3.97
N THR A 15 24.15 27.00 -3.66
CA THR A 15 23.61 25.93 -4.51
C THR A 15 22.10 26.18 -4.53
N ALA A 16 21.61 26.79 -5.60
CA ALA A 16 20.17 26.98 -5.80
C ALA A 16 19.54 25.59 -5.69
N MET A 17 18.72 25.38 -4.66
CA MET A 17 18.01 24.12 -4.48
C MET A 17 17.24 23.83 -5.76
N ILE A 18 17.54 22.70 -6.40
CA ILE A 18 16.82 22.22 -7.59
C ILE A 18 15.39 21.94 -7.13
N LYS A 19 14.43 22.70 -7.64
CA LYS A 19 13.00 22.49 -7.36
C LYS A 19 12.34 21.89 -8.59
N ARG A 20 11.65 20.76 -8.41
CA ARG A 20 10.94 20.06 -9.48
C ARG A 20 9.44 20.07 -9.23
N LYS A 21 8.68 20.24 -10.30
CA LYS A 21 7.21 20.16 -10.27
C LYS A 21 6.70 18.78 -10.65
N ASP A 22 7.44 18.08 -11.51
CA ASP A 22 7.15 16.80 -12.16
C ASP A 22 8.45 16.25 -12.78
N GLY A 23 8.39 15.16 -13.53
CA GLY A 23 9.54 14.54 -14.18
C GLY A 23 10.29 13.57 -13.27
N PHE A 24 9.60 12.92 -12.32
CA PHE A 24 10.18 11.90 -11.44
C PHE A 24 10.27 10.55 -12.15
N SER A 25 11.34 9.81 -11.93
CA SER A 25 11.50 8.49 -12.53
C SER A 25 10.38 7.54 -12.09
N GLY A 26 9.61 6.99 -13.03
CA GLY A 26 8.47 6.13 -12.76
C GLY A 26 7.18 6.86 -12.37
N GLU A 27 7.12 8.18 -12.53
CA GLU A 27 5.87 8.91 -12.32
C GLU A 27 4.78 8.50 -13.31
N ARG A 28 3.55 8.62 -12.85
CA ARG A 28 2.34 8.47 -13.69
C ARG A 28 1.42 9.63 -13.39
N ALA A 29 0.91 10.29 -14.41
CA ALA A 29 -0.02 11.39 -14.25
C ALA A 29 -0.98 11.47 -15.42
N LEU A 30 -2.24 11.72 -15.13
CA LEU A 30 -3.29 12.02 -16.09
C LEU A 30 -3.87 13.39 -15.75
N VAL A 31 -3.88 14.27 -16.75
CA VAL A 31 -4.54 15.58 -16.68
C VAL A 31 -5.72 15.54 -17.66
N LEU A 32 -6.93 15.66 -17.13
CA LEU A 32 -8.12 15.59 -17.96
C LEU A 32 -8.26 16.85 -18.82
N PRO A 33 -8.58 16.72 -20.13
CA PRO A 33 -8.84 17.87 -20.99
C PRO A 33 -9.99 18.73 -20.48
N ALA A 34 -9.89 20.05 -20.65
CA ALA A 34 -10.92 20.98 -20.21
C ALA A 34 -12.34 20.68 -20.79
N SER A 35 -12.41 20.18 -22.01
CA SER A 35 -13.67 19.75 -22.64
C SER A 35 -14.32 18.58 -21.90
N ILE A 36 -13.52 17.65 -21.38
CA ILE A 36 -13.99 16.51 -20.59
C ILE A 36 -14.48 16.97 -19.23
N ILE A 37 -13.73 17.86 -18.57
CA ILE A 37 -14.12 18.47 -17.29
C ILE A 37 -15.47 19.18 -17.47
N HIS A 38 -15.64 19.98 -18.51
CA HIS A 38 -16.91 20.66 -18.81
C HIS A 38 -18.05 19.67 -19.03
N THR A 39 -17.81 18.54 -19.68
CA THR A 39 -18.81 17.47 -19.85
C THR A 39 -19.24 16.89 -18.50
N MET A 40 -18.30 16.69 -17.58
CA MET A 40 -18.60 16.20 -16.23
C MET A 40 -19.37 17.24 -15.40
N GLU A 41 -19.01 18.51 -15.48
CA GLU A 41 -19.71 19.60 -14.78
C GLU A 41 -21.19 19.73 -15.22
N ASN A 42 -21.52 19.31 -16.44
CA ASN A 42 -22.90 19.29 -16.95
C ASN A 42 -23.67 17.98 -16.64
N ASN A 43 -23.06 17.03 -15.97
CA ASN A 43 -23.71 15.79 -15.56
C ASN A 43 -23.95 15.78 -14.04
N PRO A 44 -25.19 15.61 -13.54
CA PRO A 44 -25.49 15.73 -12.11
C PRO A 44 -24.67 14.82 -11.20
N LEU A 45 -24.35 13.58 -11.64
CA LEU A 45 -23.55 12.65 -10.84
C LEU A 45 -22.08 13.08 -10.80
N ALA A 46 -21.53 13.45 -11.94
CA ALA A 46 -20.14 13.86 -12.02
C ALA A 46 -19.93 15.28 -11.46
N ASN A 47 -20.89 16.19 -11.60
CA ASN A 47 -20.82 17.52 -11.00
C ASN A 47 -20.79 17.47 -9.47
N ALA A 48 -21.36 16.44 -8.86
CA ALA A 48 -21.29 16.26 -7.42
C ALA A 48 -19.84 16.09 -6.92
N LEU A 49 -19.03 15.29 -7.63
CA LEU A 49 -17.60 15.09 -7.33
C LEU A 49 -16.91 14.47 -8.54
N HIS A 50 -15.88 15.12 -9.07
CA HIS A 50 -15.10 14.60 -10.19
C HIS A 50 -13.61 14.95 -10.07
N ILE A 51 -12.80 14.09 -10.69
CA ILE A 51 -11.35 14.24 -10.79
C ILE A 51 -11.02 15.13 -11.99
N THR A 52 -10.07 16.02 -11.81
CA THR A 52 -9.49 16.82 -12.90
C THR A 52 -8.10 16.34 -13.27
N ASP A 53 -7.33 15.88 -12.29
CA ASP A 53 -5.99 15.37 -12.45
C ASP A 53 -5.75 14.25 -11.42
N ILE A 54 -5.00 13.23 -11.79
CA ILE A 54 -4.66 12.11 -10.90
C ILE A 54 -3.26 11.60 -11.20
N GLY A 55 -2.51 11.20 -10.17
CA GLY A 55 -1.18 10.66 -10.42
C GLY A 55 -0.49 10.05 -9.22
N TYR A 56 0.66 9.49 -9.50
CA TYR A 56 1.57 8.84 -8.56
C TYR A 56 3.00 9.31 -8.82
N TYR A 57 3.66 9.79 -7.78
CA TYR A 57 5.05 10.23 -7.81
C TYR A 57 5.88 9.36 -6.86
N PRO A 58 6.67 8.41 -7.38
CA PRO A 58 7.59 7.63 -6.56
C PRO A 58 8.80 8.47 -6.19
N ARG A 59 9.18 8.44 -4.92
CA ARG A 59 10.37 9.10 -4.37
C ARG A 59 10.66 10.46 -5.03
N ALA A 60 9.71 11.39 -4.88
CA ALA A 60 9.69 12.67 -5.59
C ALA A 60 10.78 13.64 -5.06
N GLU A 61 12.03 13.38 -5.42
CA GLU A 61 13.20 14.19 -5.00
C GLU A 61 13.05 15.64 -5.47
N HIS A 62 13.24 16.56 -4.52
CA HIS A 62 13.12 18.01 -4.76
C HIS A 62 11.73 18.47 -5.24
N HIS A 63 10.71 17.66 -5.03
CA HIS A 63 9.33 18.04 -5.36
C HIS A 63 8.94 19.29 -4.58
N PHE A 64 8.51 20.31 -5.32
CA PHE A 64 8.08 21.58 -4.75
C PHE A 64 7.04 22.26 -5.62
N ARG A 65 5.93 22.62 -5.02
CA ARG A 65 4.88 23.44 -5.64
C ARG A 65 4.59 24.64 -4.74
N LYS A 66 4.52 25.82 -5.34
CA LYS A 66 4.01 27.03 -4.70
C LYS A 66 2.94 27.63 -5.59
N ARG A 67 1.76 27.82 -5.05
CA ARG A 67 0.60 28.40 -5.73
C ARG A 67 0.23 29.70 -5.05
N GLU A 68 0.85 30.80 -5.49
CA GLU A 68 0.53 32.16 -5.03
C GLU A 68 -0.83 32.58 -5.58
N THR A 69 -1.14 32.25 -6.84
CA THR A 69 -2.47 32.36 -7.40
C THR A 69 -3.26 31.10 -7.06
N PRO A 70 -4.36 31.23 -6.32
CA PRO A 70 -5.19 30.10 -5.94
C PRO A 70 -5.74 29.36 -7.16
N ILE A 71 -5.90 28.05 -7.03
CA ILE A 71 -6.56 27.20 -8.01
C ILE A 71 -7.96 26.82 -7.51
N SER A 72 -8.88 26.57 -8.41
CA SER A 72 -10.27 26.21 -8.07
C SER A 72 -10.46 24.73 -7.71
N GLN A 73 -9.40 23.94 -7.77
CA GLN A 73 -9.42 22.51 -7.40
C GLN A 73 -8.97 22.32 -5.96
N TYR A 74 -9.54 21.31 -5.31
CA TYR A 74 -8.96 20.69 -4.12
C TYR A 74 -7.85 19.73 -4.54
N VAL A 75 -6.82 19.57 -3.69
CA VAL A 75 -5.70 18.67 -3.95
C VAL A 75 -5.59 17.66 -2.82
N PHE A 76 -5.97 16.43 -3.08
CA PHE A 76 -5.73 15.32 -2.17
C PHE A 76 -4.31 14.79 -2.35
N ILE A 77 -3.61 14.54 -1.25
CA ILE A 77 -2.28 13.90 -1.25
C ILE A 77 -2.25 12.81 -0.17
N TYR A 78 -1.80 11.63 -0.55
CA TYR A 78 -1.51 10.51 0.34
C TYR A 78 -0.05 10.14 0.25
N CYS A 79 0.70 10.38 1.32
CA CYS A 79 2.10 10.00 1.46
C CYS A 79 2.17 8.55 1.93
N VAL A 80 2.68 7.64 1.09
CA VAL A 80 2.82 6.22 1.41
C VAL A 80 4.20 5.88 1.96
N GLU A 81 5.23 6.62 1.55
CA GLU A 81 6.61 6.47 2.01
C GLU A 81 7.29 7.83 2.10
N GLY A 82 8.35 7.92 2.91
CA GLY A 82 9.15 9.14 3.06
C GLY A 82 8.41 10.23 3.81
N ARG A 83 8.84 11.48 3.58
CA ARG A 83 8.35 12.66 4.28
C ARG A 83 8.19 13.84 3.34
N GLY A 84 7.35 14.78 3.74
CA GLY A 84 7.14 16.04 3.06
C GLY A 84 6.48 17.06 3.97
N TRP A 85 5.97 18.13 3.39
CA TRP A 85 5.30 19.19 4.12
C TRP A 85 4.32 19.93 3.22
N PHE A 86 3.36 20.61 3.81
CA PHE A 86 2.56 21.63 3.13
C PHE A 86 2.37 22.86 4.03
N SER A 87 2.04 23.98 3.42
CA SER A 87 1.70 25.22 4.10
C SER A 87 0.47 25.85 3.48
N VAL A 88 -0.48 26.25 4.33
CA VAL A 88 -1.74 26.93 4.00
C VAL A 88 -1.97 28.00 5.06
N ASN A 89 -2.33 29.22 4.68
CA ASN A 89 -2.60 30.33 5.61
C ASN A 89 -1.48 30.56 6.63
N ASP A 90 -0.22 30.51 6.17
CA ASP A 90 1.00 30.66 6.98
C ASP A 90 1.22 29.54 8.02
N GLU A 91 0.34 28.58 8.12
CA GLU A 91 0.55 27.36 8.92
C GLU A 91 1.27 26.30 8.10
N ARG A 92 2.30 25.68 8.71
CA ARG A 92 3.08 24.60 8.10
C ARG A 92 2.85 23.29 8.84
N TYR A 93 2.59 22.24 8.05
CA TYR A 93 2.36 20.87 8.52
C TYR A 93 3.44 19.95 7.95
N GLU A 94 4.09 19.21 8.82
CA GLU A 94 5.01 18.13 8.43
C GLU A 94 4.23 16.85 8.16
N ILE A 95 4.57 16.17 7.05
CA ILE A 95 3.90 14.95 6.59
C ILE A 95 4.85 13.78 6.69
N LYS A 96 4.33 12.67 7.18
CA LYS A 96 5.02 11.39 7.32
C LYS A 96 4.35 10.31 6.49
N SER A 97 5.04 9.19 6.31
CA SER A 97 4.48 7.99 5.72
C SER A 97 3.13 7.60 6.36
N ASN A 98 2.20 7.14 5.54
CA ASN A 98 0.82 6.79 5.88
C ASN A 98 -0.08 7.95 6.34
N GLN A 99 0.28 9.19 6.01
CA GLN A 99 -0.58 10.34 6.23
C GLN A 99 -1.19 10.85 4.93
N CYS A 100 -2.42 11.33 5.01
CA CYS A 100 -3.09 11.99 3.91
C CYS A 100 -3.76 13.29 4.35
N PHE A 101 -3.93 14.20 3.40
CA PHE A 101 -4.53 15.52 3.62
C PHE A 101 -5.13 16.06 2.31
N ILE A 102 -5.93 17.12 2.43
CA ILE A 102 -6.46 17.87 1.28
C ILE A 102 -6.07 19.34 1.42
N LEU A 103 -5.47 19.89 0.37
CA LEU A 103 -5.26 21.32 0.22
C LEU A 103 -6.56 21.98 -0.28
N PRO A 104 -7.00 23.08 0.34
CA PRO A 104 -8.26 23.73 -0.02
C PRO A 104 -8.20 24.39 -1.39
N ALA A 105 -9.33 24.41 -2.09
CA ALA A 105 -9.52 25.20 -3.29
C ALA A 105 -9.56 26.70 -2.94
N ASN A 106 -9.20 27.54 -3.91
CA ASN A 106 -9.25 28.99 -3.81
C ASN A 106 -8.41 29.62 -2.68
N VAL A 107 -7.43 28.87 -2.14
CA VAL A 107 -6.51 29.34 -1.10
C VAL A 107 -5.07 29.17 -1.58
N PRO A 108 -4.21 30.19 -1.41
CA PRO A 108 -2.78 30.04 -1.69
C PRO A 108 -2.15 28.96 -0.81
N HIS A 109 -1.32 28.12 -1.42
CA HIS A 109 -0.68 27.03 -0.68
C HIS A 109 0.67 26.65 -1.31
N SER A 110 1.49 26.03 -0.52
CA SER A 110 2.73 25.40 -1.00
C SER A 110 2.93 24.03 -0.36
N TYR A 111 3.64 23.16 -1.05
CA TYR A 111 3.99 21.85 -0.55
C TYR A 111 5.25 21.30 -1.22
N GLY A 112 5.90 20.36 -0.58
CA GLY A 112 7.10 19.74 -1.11
C GLY A 112 7.56 18.52 -0.35
N ALA A 113 8.48 17.78 -0.98
CA ALA A 113 9.16 16.66 -0.36
C ALA A 113 10.20 17.13 0.67
N ASP A 114 10.54 16.27 1.61
CA ASP A 114 11.73 16.41 2.44
C ASP A 114 12.98 16.18 1.57
N ASP A 115 14.03 16.95 1.81
CA ASP A 115 15.27 16.90 1.00
C ASP A 115 16.08 15.60 1.24
N THR A 116 15.94 14.99 2.43
CA THR A 116 16.72 13.81 2.84
C THR A 116 15.94 12.51 2.71
N ASP A 117 14.62 12.58 2.86
CA ASP A 117 13.71 11.43 2.82
C ASP A 117 12.48 11.80 1.97
N PRO A 118 12.66 11.97 0.65
CA PRO A 118 11.61 12.45 -0.22
C PRO A 118 10.45 11.48 -0.31
N TRP A 119 9.25 12.04 -0.26
CA TRP A 119 8.02 11.27 -0.24
C TRP A 119 7.71 10.53 -1.55
N THR A 120 7.02 9.40 -1.40
CA THR A 120 6.26 8.71 -2.45
C THR A 120 4.79 9.01 -2.22
N ILE A 121 4.12 9.60 -3.20
CA ILE A 121 2.75 10.10 -3.04
C ILE A 121 1.79 9.62 -4.14
N TYR A 122 0.54 9.39 -3.73
CA TYR A 122 -0.63 9.38 -4.60
C TYR A 122 -1.33 10.73 -4.47
N TRP A 123 -1.73 11.33 -5.58
CA TRP A 123 -2.36 12.65 -5.56
C TRP A 123 -3.53 12.72 -6.54
N ILE A 124 -4.55 13.50 -6.18
CA ILE A 124 -5.75 13.74 -6.97
C ILE A 124 -6.14 15.21 -6.86
N HIS A 125 -6.29 15.90 -7.99
CA HIS A 125 -7.01 17.16 -8.05
C HIS A 125 -8.47 16.89 -8.38
N PHE A 126 -9.37 17.58 -7.71
CA PHE A 126 -10.79 17.33 -7.88
C PHE A 126 -11.64 18.57 -7.64
N LYS A 127 -12.88 18.53 -8.14
CA LYS A 127 -13.90 19.56 -8.02
C LYS A 127 -15.26 18.91 -7.79
N GLY A 128 -16.27 19.73 -7.58
CA GLY A 128 -17.67 19.33 -7.49
C GLY A 128 -18.38 19.93 -6.29
N ASP A 129 -19.71 19.86 -6.31
CA ASP A 129 -20.56 20.45 -5.28
C ASP A 129 -20.36 19.83 -3.89
N LEU A 130 -19.91 18.57 -3.83
CA LEU A 130 -19.60 17.84 -2.59
C LEU A 130 -18.11 17.84 -2.23
N ALA A 131 -17.26 18.48 -3.03
CA ALA A 131 -15.80 18.47 -2.80
C ALA A 131 -15.42 19.07 -1.45
N GLU A 132 -16.04 20.18 -1.05
CA GLU A 132 -15.81 20.83 0.24
C GLU A 132 -16.18 19.94 1.42
N TYR A 133 -17.27 19.18 1.31
CA TYR A 133 -17.71 18.25 2.36
C TYR A 133 -16.63 17.22 2.74
N TYR A 134 -15.92 16.68 1.74
CA TYR A 134 -14.79 15.79 1.98
C TYR A 134 -13.55 16.55 2.45
N ALA A 135 -13.27 17.71 1.84
CA ALA A 135 -12.09 18.51 2.14
C ALA A 135 -12.04 18.96 3.60
N LEU A 136 -13.16 19.44 4.16
CA LEU A 136 -13.23 19.90 5.56
C LEU A 136 -12.82 18.84 6.59
N ARG A 137 -12.89 17.56 6.24
CA ARG A 137 -12.47 16.45 7.10
C ARG A 137 -10.97 16.16 7.03
N LEU A 138 -10.26 16.71 6.05
CA LEU A 138 -8.88 16.38 5.68
C LEU A 138 -7.97 17.61 5.55
N LEU A 139 -8.39 18.77 6.06
CA LEU A 139 -7.57 19.99 6.06
C LEU A 139 -6.33 19.86 6.97
N THR A 140 -6.40 19.01 7.98
CA THR A 140 -5.27 18.58 8.79
C THR A 140 -4.87 17.15 8.44
N PRO A 141 -3.59 16.78 8.56
CA PRO A 141 -3.13 15.43 8.23
C PRO A 141 -3.85 14.35 9.06
N ILE A 142 -4.38 13.35 8.37
CA ILE A 142 -4.97 12.15 9.00
C ILE A 142 -3.99 11.00 8.91
N ASP A 143 -3.79 10.30 10.03
CA ASP A 143 -2.92 9.14 10.17
C ASP A 143 -3.68 7.86 9.79
N ILE A 144 -3.25 7.20 8.72
CA ILE A 144 -3.74 5.88 8.36
C ILE A 144 -2.77 4.86 8.98
N LYS A 145 -2.96 4.57 10.28
CA LYS A 145 -2.10 3.63 10.99
C LYS A 145 -2.03 2.30 10.26
N PRO A 146 -0.83 1.84 9.84
CA PRO A 146 -0.67 0.57 9.16
C PRO A 146 -0.89 -0.57 10.17
N THR A 147 -2.04 -1.21 10.07
CA THR A 147 -2.41 -2.41 10.80
C THR A 147 -3.07 -3.36 9.80
N ILE A 148 -3.24 -4.61 10.16
CA ILE A 148 -4.00 -5.57 9.34
C ILE A 148 -5.43 -5.10 9.03
N TYR A 149 -5.97 -4.21 9.87
CA TYR A 149 -7.30 -3.61 9.69
C TYR A 149 -7.30 -2.33 8.85
N SER A 150 -6.14 -1.78 8.53
CA SER A 150 -6.04 -0.48 7.84
C SER A 150 -6.50 -0.55 6.37
N ARG A 151 -6.53 -1.77 5.78
CA ARG A 151 -6.93 -2.01 4.39
C ARG A 151 -6.24 -1.07 3.40
N ILE A 152 -4.93 -0.81 3.62
CA ILE A 152 -4.15 0.09 2.77
C ILE A 152 -4.18 -0.38 1.32
N ASN A 153 -3.93 -1.67 1.08
CA ASN A 153 -3.93 -2.24 -0.28
C ASN A 153 -5.29 -2.10 -0.96
N GLY A 154 -6.41 -2.33 -0.25
CA GLY A 154 -7.75 -2.12 -0.81
C GLY A 154 -7.99 -0.69 -1.25
N ARG A 155 -7.49 0.29 -0.49
CA ARG A 155 -7.55 1.71 -0.83
C ARG A 155 -6.67 2.06 -2.03
N LEU A 156 -5.44 1.54 -2.07
CA LEU A 156 -4.55 1.75 -3.21
C LEU A 156 -5.09 1.09 -4.47
N ASN A 157 -5.70 -0.10 -4.38
CA ASN A 157 -6.37 -0.74 -5.50
C ASN A 157 -7.53 0.10 -6.06
N LEU A 158 -8.32 0.77 -5.21
CA LEU A 158 -9.34 1.72 -5.68
C LEU A 158 -8.73 2.91 -6.43
N PHE A 159 -7.59 3.43 -5.96
CA PHE A 159 -6.88 4.49 -6.70
C PHE A 159 -6.41 3.99 -8.06
N GLU A 160 -5.78 2.83 -8.12
CA GLU A 160 -5.31 2.23 -9.39
C GLU A 160 -6.49 1.93 -10.33
N GLU A 161 -7.60 1.46 -9.83
CA GLU A 161 -8.83 1.22 -10.61
C GLU A 161 -9.37 2.50 -11.24
N ILE A 162 -9.41 3.60 -10.47
CA ILE A 162 -9.80 4.93 -10.99
C ILE A 162 -8.81 5.38 -12.06
N TYR A 163 -7.51 5.29 -11.78
CA TYR A 163 -6.46 5.71 -12.70
C TYR A 163 -6.56 4.95 -14.03
N HIS A 164 -6.62 3.62 -13.99
CA HIS A 164 -6.73 2.79 -15.19
C HIS A 164 -8.04 3.01 -15.96
N THR A 165 -9.15 3.24 -15.27
CA THR A 165 -10.41 3.54 -15.93
C THR A 165 -10.33 4.83 -16.75
N LEU A 166 -9.69 5.87 -16.21
CA LEU A 166 -9.47 7.13 -16.92
C LEU A 166 -8.42 6.99 -18.04
N GLU A 167 -7.41 6.15 -17.85
CA GLU A 167 -6.39 5.84 -18.85
C GLU A 167 -6.97 5.10 -20.08
N LEU A 168 -7.99 4.25 -19.87
CA LEU A 168 -8.71 3.56 -20.96
C LEU A 168 -9.51 4.51 -21.85
N GLY A 169 -9.74 5.76 -21.41
CA GLY A 169 -10.40 6.79 -22.19
C GLY A 169 -11.61 7.40 -21.51
N TYR A 170 -12.16 8.43 -22.14
CA TYR A 170 -13.16 9.34 -21.56
C TYR A 170 -14.58 9.05 -22.05
N SER A 171 -14.96 7.77 -22.19
CA SER A 171 -16.36 7.42 -22.44
C SER A 171 -17.23 7.89 -21.27
N LYS A 172 -18.53 8.11 -21.51
CA LYS A 172 -19.47 8.51 -20.46
C LYS A 172 -19.46 7.54 -19.29
N GLU A 173 -19.41 6.24 -19.61
CA GLU A 173 -19.39 5.16 -18.62
C GLU A 173 -18.12 5.20 -17.78
N ASN A 174 -16.94 5.36 -18.40
CA ASN A 174 -15.66 5.47 -17.69
C ASN A 174 -15.63 6.69 -16.76
N LEU A 175 -16.12 7.84 -17.24
CA LEU A 175 -16.17 9.06 -16.43
C LEU A 175 -17.10 8.89 -15.22
N LEU A 176 -18.32 8.40 -15.41
CA LEU A 176 -19.28 8.22 -14.32
C LEU A 176 -18.83 7.13 -13.33
N TYR A 177 -18.24 6.06 -13.83
CA TYR A 177 -17.66 5.02 -12.98
C TYR A 177 -16.51 5.58 -12.10
N SER A 178 -15.59 6.35 -12.71
CA SER A 178 -14.49 6.99 -11.99
C SER A 178 -14.98 7.95 -10.91
N CYS A 179 -16.03 8.74 -11.18
CA CYS A 179 -16.66 9.60 -10.18
C CYS A 179 -17.24 8.78 -9.01
N SER A 180 -17.96 7.68 -9.30
CA SER A 180 -18.55 6.81 -8.27
C SER A 180 -17.47 6.12 -7.43
N ALA A 181 -16.42 5.62 -8.06
CA ALA A 181 -15.28 5.02 -7.39
C ALA A 181 -14.50 6.04 -6.53
N PHE A 182 -14.41 7.30 -6.99
CA PHE A 182 -13.76 8.36 -6.24
C PHE A 182 -14.57 8.77 -4.98
N HIS A 183 -15.89 8.80 -5.04
CA HIS A 183 -16.70 8.93 -3.83
C HIS A 183 -16.40 7.82 -2.82
N HIS A 184 -16.31 6.57 -3.28
CA HIS A 184 -15.93 5.44 -2.42
C HIS A 184 -14.52 5.63 -1.87
N PHE A 185 -13.54 5.98 -2.72
CA PHE A 185 -12.16 6.22 -2.30
C PHE A 185 -12.05 7.24 -1.15
N LEU A 186 -12.66 8.42 -1.30
CA LEU A 186 -12.68 9.43 -0.23
C LEU A 186 -13.45 8.92 1.00
N GLY A 187 -14.54 8.18 0.81
CA GLY A 187 -15.27 7.54 1.89
C GLY A 187 -14.41 6.60 2.73
N THR A 188 -13.47 5.86 2.13
CA THR A 188 -12.55 4.95 2.85
C THR A 188 -11.60 5.70 3.80
N ILE A 189 -11.42 7.00 3.59
CA ILE A 189 -10.52 7.86 4.37
C ILE A 189 -11.34 8.67 5.38
N CYS A 190 -12.41 9.32 4.93
CA CYS A 190 -13.25 10.16 5.79
C CYS A 190 -14.02 9.36 6.84
N TYR A 191 -14.34 8.09 6.54
CA TYR A 191 -15.06 7.16 7.42
C TYR A 191 -14.17 5.94 7.70
N LEU A 192 -12.97 6.22 8.21
CA LEU A 192 -11.90 5.24 8.37
C LEU A 192 -12.31 4.04 9.23
N GLN A 193 -13.10 4.28 10.29
CA GLN A 193 -13.53 3.23 11.20
C GLN A 193 -14.60 2.34 10.56
N GLU A 194 -15.56 2.94 9.88
CA GLU A 194 -16.61 2.23 9.15
C GLU A 194 -16.03 1.39 8.03
N TYR A 195 -15.06 1.95 7.27
CA TYR A 195 -14.36 1.21 6.23
C TYR A 195 -13.60 0.01 6.80
N ARG A 196 -12.98 0.15 7.98
CA ARG A 196 -12.29 -0.95 8.67
C ARG A 196 -13.27 -2.02 9.14
N ASN A 197 -14.43 -1.61 9.68
CA ASN A 197 -15.41 -2.49 10.31
C ASN A 197 -16.32 -3.20 9.29
N ALA A 198 -16.56 -2.59 8.13
CA ALA A 198 -17.49 -3.12 7.11
C ALA A 198 -17.09 -4.50 6.56
N THR A 199 -15.85 -4.92 6.75
CA THR A 199 -15.31 -6.20 6.27
C THR A 199 -14.79 -7.07 7.41
N VAL A 200 -15.50 -7.11 8.54
CA VAL A 200 -15.13 -8.00 9.66
C VAL A 200 -14.99 -9.46 9.18
N ASN A 201 -15.78 -9.88 8.18
CA ASN A 201 -15.61 -11.17 7.52
C ASN A 201 -14.36 -11.23 6.61
N ASP A 202 -14.01 -10.14 5.92
CA ASP A 202 -12.79 -10.04 5.10
C ASP A 202 -11.54 -9.89 5.97
N ILE A 203 -11.65 -9.27 7.14
CA ILE A 203 -10.55 -9.17 8.12
C ILE A 203 -10.12 -10.56 8.58
N SER A 204 -11.08 -11.47 8.78
CA SER A 204 -10.76 -12.87 9.08
C SER A 204 -10.06 -13.57 7.91
N ASN A 205 -10.38 -13.18 6.67
CA ASN A 205 -9.70 -13.68 5.47
C ASN A 205 -8.28 -13.12 5.38
N ASP A 206 -8.12 -11.80 5.49
CA ASP A 206 -6.80 -11.14 5.48
C ASP A 206 -5.88 -11.67 6.59
N LEU A 207 -6.42 -11.94 7.79
CA LEU A 207 -5.66 -12.51 8.90
C LEU A 207 -5.19 -13.93 8.57
N VAL A 208 -6.08 -14.76 8.06
CA VAL A 208 -5.76 -16.16 7.72
C VAL A 208 -4.78 -16.19 6.54
N ASP A 209 -4.99 -15.37 5.54
CA ASP A 209 -4.12 -15.27 4.37
C ASP A 209 -2.73 -14.73 4.76
N ALA A 210 -2.65 -13.72 5.62
CA ALA A 210 -1.39 -13.21 6.15
C ALA A 210 -0.64 -14.27 6.96
N ALA A 211 -1.35 -15.04 7.81
CA ALA A 211 -0.76 -16.13 8.56
C ALA A 211 -0.24 -17.25 7.64
N ILE A 212 -1.01 -17.63 6.61
CA ILE A 212 -0.61 -18.64 5.63
C ILE A 212 0.61 -18.15 4.83
N HIS A 213 0.65 -16.89 4.43
CA HIS A 213 1.80 -16.30 3.75
C HIS A 213 3.05 -16.37 4.64
N PHE A 214 2.95 -15.92 5.89
CA PHE A 214 4.03 -15.98 6.86
C PHE A 214 4.53 -17.41 7.11
N MET A 215 3.62 -18.37 7.22
CA MET A 215 3.95 -19.81 7.33
C MET A 215 4.75 -20.29 6.10
N LYS A 216 4.34 -19.91 4.88
CA LYS A 216 5.02 -20.29 3.63
C LYS A 216 6.43 -19.69 3.53
N GLU A 217 6.61 -18.43 3.87
CA GLU A 217 7.92 -17.76 3.87
C GLU A 217 8.88 -18.40 4.90
N ASN A 218 8.34 -18.98 5.97
CA ASN A 218 9.12 -19.60 7.04
C ASN A 218 9.04 -21.13 7.05
N ILE A 219 8.78 -21.76 5.91
CA ILE A 219 8.54 -23.21 5.80
C ILE A 219 9.70 -24.05 6.31
N GLY A 220 10.93 -23.54 6.17
CA GLY A 220 12.15 -24.18 6.64
C GLY A 220 12.47 -23.94 8.12
N LYS A 221 11.61 -23.20 8.86
CA LYS A 221 11.84 -22.90 10.27
C LYS A 221 10.84 -23.63 11.16
N LYS A 222 11.18 -23.71 12.44
CA LYS A 222 10.22 -24.13 13.48
C LYS A 222 9.49 -22.87 13.97
N LEU A 223 8.22 -22.73 13.64
CA LEU A 223 7.37 -21.64 14.13
C LEU A 223 6.48 -22.13 15.27
N SER A 224 6.40 -21.35 16.33
CA SER A 224 5.41 -21.50 17.38
C SER A 224 4.10 -20.83 16.97
N ILE A 225 2.99 -21.25 17.60
CA ILE A 225 1.71 -20.58 17.40
C ILE A 225 1.72 -19.14 17.89
N SER A 226 2.54 -18.84 18.91
CA SER A 226 2.70 -17.48 19.43
C SER A 226 3.34 -16.54 18.40
N GLU A 227 4.38 -16.98 17.70
CA GLU A 227 5.03 -16.18 16.64
C GLU A 227 4.08 -15.91 15.47
N ILE A 228 3.25 -16.89 15.09
CA ILE A 228 2.26 -16.71 14.03
C ILE A 228 1.17 -15.74 14.45
N ALA A 229 0.66 -15.86 15.68
CA ALA A 229 -0.35 -14.97 16.23
C ALA A 229 0.18 -13.53 16.40
N GLU A 230 1.41 -13.38 16.89
CA GLU A 230 2.08 -12.08 17.02
C GLU A 230 2.24 -11.39 15.66
N HIS A 231 2.65 -12.13 14.63
CA HIS A 231 2.75 -11.61 13.27
C HIS A 231 1.42 -11.05 12.75
N THR A 232 0.30 -11.66 13.14
CA THR A 232 -1.04 -11.20 12.74
C THR A 232 -1.63 -10.14 13.68
N GLY A 233 -0.95 -9.81 14.79
CA GLY A 233 -1.39 -8.80 15.78
C GLY A 233 -2.51 -9.26 16.70
N TYR A 234 -2.73 -10.59 16.85
CA TYR A 234 -3.77 -11.15 17.70
C TYR A 234 -3.22 -11.97 18.88
N SER A 235 -4.04 -12.14 19.90
CA SER A 235 -3.76 -13.14 20.93
C SER A 235 -3.85 -14.56 20.32
N VAL A 236 -3.06 -15.49 20.86
CA VAL A 236 -3.03 -16.90 20.41
C VAL A 236 -4.41 -17.53 20.39
N SER A 237 -5.22 -17.28 21.42
CA SER A 237 -6.58 -17.83 21.55
C SER A 237 -7.50 -17.33 20.43
N HIS A 238 -7.53 -16.01 20.21
CA HIS A 238 -8.38 -15.39 19.20
C HIS A 238 -7.96 -15.79 17.79
N PHE A 239 -6.64 -15.73 17.50
CA PHE A 239 -6.07 -16.21 16.25
C PHE A 239 -6.44 -17.65 15.95
N SER A 240 -6.25 -18.55 16.92
CA SER A 240 -6.55 -20.00 16.74
C SER A 240 -8.01 -20.25 16.43
N THR A 241 -8.92 -19.52 17.10
CA THR A 241 -10.36 -19.65 16.88
C THR A 241 -10.75 -19.24 15.46
N ILE A 242 -10.30 -18.06 15.00
CA ILE A 242 -10.58 -17.56 13.64
C ILE A 242 -9.95 -18.48 12.60
N PHE A 243 -8.69 -18.84 12.78
CA PHE A 243 -7.95 -19.67 11.85
C PHE A 243 -8.60 -21.06 11.68
N ASN A 244 -8.98 -21.70 12.80
CA ASN A 244 -9.64 -23.01 12.78
C ASN A 244 -11.03 -22.94 12.13
N HIS A 245 -11.83 -21.92 12.48
CA HIS A 245 -13.14 -21.70 11.86
C HIS A 245 -13.04 -21.57 10.34
N ARG A 246 -12.01 -20.87 9.87
CA ARG A 246 -11.82 -20.53 8.45
C ARG A 246 -11.20 -21.66 7.64
N THR A 247 -10.21 -22.37 8.18
CA THR A 247 -9.44 -23.40 7.47
C THR A 247 -9.87 -24.83 7.79
N GLY A 248 -10.69 -25.03 8.82
CA GLY A 248 -11.01 -26.35 9.36
C GLY A 248 -9.86 -27.05 10.08
N HIS A 249 -8.73 -26.35 10.26
CA HIS A 249 -7.52 -26.89 10.89
C HIS A 249 -6.96 -25.97 11.94
N SER A 250 -6.35 -26.53 13.00
CA SER A 250 -5.54 -25.70 13.90
C SER A 250 -4.32 -25.14 13.15
N PRO A 251 -3.81 -23.94 13.53
CA PRO A 251 -2.66 -23.33 12.87
C PRO A 251 -1.43 -24.25 12.76
N VAL A 252 -1.15 -25.01 13.82
CA VAL A 252 -0.03 -25.97 13.85
C VAL A 252 -0.26 -27.12 12.85
N ASN A 253 -1.48 -27.67 12.79
CA ASN A 253 -1.80 -28.71 11.84
C ASN A 253 -1.74 -28.20 10.39
N TYR A 254 -2.22 -27.00 10.15
CA TYR A 254 -2.16 -26.38 8.83
C TYR A 254 -0.71 -26.14 8.39
N PHE A 255 0.14 -25.63 9.29
CA PHE A 255 1.57 -25.46 9.00
C PHE A 255 2.27 -26.77 8.68
N ASN A 256 1.90 -27.84 9.39
CA ASN A 256 2.37 -29.19 9.07
C ASN A 256 1.92 -29.67 7.67
N LEU A 257 0.69 -29.36 7.26
CA LEU A 257 0.21 -29.63 5.89
C LEU A 257 1.07 -28.91 4.85
N LEU A 258 1.34 -27.62 5.05
CA LEU A 258 2.21 -26.84 4.15
C LEU A 258 3.62 -27.41 4.06
N LYS A 259 4.21 -27.83 5.20
CA LYS A 259 5.53 -28.48 5.23
C LYS A 259 5.54 -29.77 4.43
N ILE A 260 4.53 -30.61 4.58
CA ILE A 260 4.45 -31.89 3.83
C ILE A 260 4.21 -31.62 2.34
N GLN A 261 3.39 -30.63 1.97
CA GLN A 261 3.21 -30.23 0.59
C GLN A 261 4.55 -29.78 -0.04
N HIS A 262 5.32 -28.98 0.69
CA HIS A 262 6.66 -28.55 0.24
C HIS A 262 7.65 -29.72 0.18
N ALA A 263 7.56 -30.69 1.09
CA ALA A 263 8.34 -31.92 1.03
C ALA A 263 8.01 -32.74 -0.23
N CYS A 264 6.74 -32.86 -0.60
CA CYS A 264 6.35 -33.50 -1.85
C CYS A 264 6.96 -32.81 -3.06
N TYR A 265 6.91 -31.47 -3.11
CA TYR A 265 7.57 -30.69 -4.17
C TYR A 265 9.08 -30.99 -4.26
N LEU A 266 9.78 -30.99 -3.12
CA LEU A 266 11.22 -31.29 -3.09
C LEU A 266 11.51 -32.74 -3.54
N ILE A 267 10.68 -33.70 -3.16
CA ILE A 267 10.80 -35.11 -3.58
C ILE A 267 10.56 -35.27 -5.09
N ASP A 268 9.60 -34.54 -5.64
CA ASP A 268 9.24 -34.61 -7.06
C ASP A 268 10.26 -33.92 -7.95
N CYS A 269 10.78 -32.76 -7.53
CA CYS A 269 11.63 -31.89 -8.33
C CYS A 269 13.13 -32.08 -8.11
N THR A 270 13.55 -32.88 -7.10
CA THR A 270 14.97 -33.06 -6.75
C THR A 270 15.34 -34.49 -6.38
N ASP A 271 16.63 -34.80 -6.44
CA ASP A 271 17.19 -36.13 -6.03
C ASP A 271 17.79 -36.12 -4.61
N ILE A 272 17.56 -35.06 -3.82
CA ILE A 272 18.08 -34.97 -2.45
C ILE A 272 17.54 -36.09 -1.57
N LYS A 273 18.35 -36.56 -0.60
CA LYS A 273 17.97 -37.65 0.30
C LYS A 273 16.77 -37.23 1.17
N ILE A 274 15.93 -38.19 1.59
CA ILE A 274 14.74 -37.93 2.41
C ILE A 274 15.07 -37.22 3.72
N ASN A 275 16.21 -37.51 4.34
CA ASN A 275 16.65 -36.77 5.52
C ASN A 275 17.01 -35.29 5.22
N GLN A 276 17.52 -35.00 4.04
CA GLN A 276 17.79 -33.61 3.60
C GLN A 276 16.46 -32.86 3.33
N VAL A 277 15.43 -33.55 2.78
CA VAL A 277 14.07 -32.99 2.66
C VAL A 277 13.55 -32.61 4.04
N CYS A 278 13.67 -33.52 5.02
CA CYS A 278 13.28 -33.32 6.40
C CYS A 278 13.85 -32.01 6.98
N HIS A 279 15.15 -31.82 6.87
CA HIS A 279 15.83 -30.62 7.37
C HIS A 279 15.44 -29.33 6.60
N LYS A 280 15.26 -29.42 5.27
CA LYS A 280 14.87 -28.27 4.45
C LYS A 280 13.49 -27.71 4.80
N ILE A 281 12.59 -28.56 5.29
CA ILE A 281 11.27 -28.12 5.77
C ILE A 281 11.25 -27.79 7.27
N GLY A 282 12.42 -27.68 7.92
CA GLY A 282 12.54 -27.29 9.33
C GLY A 282 12.01 -28.33 10.31
N ILE A 283 12.11 -29.60 9.99
CA ILE A 283 11.83 -30.72 10.90
C ILE A 283 13.15 -31.42 11.20
N GLU A 284 13.60 -31.37 12.45
CA GLU A 284 14.88 -31.96 12.86
C GLU A 284 14.79 -33.50 13.02
N ASP A 285 13.66 -33.98 13.57
CA ASP A 285 13.43 -35.41 13.76
C ASP A 285 12.84 -36.05 12.47
N CYS A 286 13.68 -36.75 11.72
CA CYS A 286 13.27 -37.45 10.50
C CYS A 286 12.34 -38.64 10.74
N TYR A 287 12.28 -39.23 11.95
CA TYR A 287 11.30 -40.25 12.30
C TYR A 287 9.92 -39.61 12.49
N TYR A 288 9.87 -38.47 13.17
CA TYR A 288 8.65 -37.66 13.26
C TYR A 288 8.17 -37.22 11.87
N PHE A 289 9.06 -36.70 11.03
CA PHE A 289 8.74 -36.36 9.65
C PHE A 289 8.13 -37.51 8.89
N SER A 290 8.74 -38.68 8.94
CA SER A 290 8.25 -39.87 8.20
C SER A 290 6.85 -40.32 8.67
N ARG A 291 6.57 -40.24 9.98
CA ARG A 291 5.25 -40.50 10.55
C ARG A 291 4.22 -39.48 10.13
N LEU A 292 4.59 -38.18 10.20
CA LEU A 292 3.73 -37.07 9.80
C LEU A 292 3.41 -37.12 8.30
N PHE A 293 4.41 -37.38 7.47
CA PHE A 293 4.25 -37.54 6.03
C PHE A 293 3.30 -38.71 5.71
N SER A 294 3.53 -39.86 6.34
CA SER A 294 2.68 -41.04 6.13
C SER A 294 1.25 -40.80 6.59
N LYS A 295 1.06 -40.06 7.69
CA LYS A 295 -0.28 -39.70 8.18
C LYS A 295 -1.05 -38.83 7.19
N ILE A 296 -0.34 -37.86 6.56
CA ILE A 296 -0.97 -36.90 5.63
C ILE A 296 -1.11 -37.48 4.23
N MET A 297 -0.07 -38.16 3.72
CA MET A 297 -0.02 -38.67 2.33
C MET A 297 -0.47 -40.10 2.15
N GLY A 298 -0.79 -40.83 3.23
CA GLY A 298 -1.17 -42.22 3.18
C GLY A 298 -0.05 -43.23 2.86
N MET A 299 1.17 -42.76 2.65
CA MET A 299 2.35 -43.58 2.35
C MET A 299 3.64 -42.92 2.81
N SER A 300 4.70 -43.74 3.01
CA SER A 300 6.01 -43.22 3.44
C SER A 300 6.66 -42.34 2.37
N PRO A 301 7.56 -41.37 2.75
CA PRO A 301 8.28 -40.51 1.80
C PRO A 301 9.05 -41.32 0.75
N SER A 302 9.69 -42.42 1.16
CA SER A 302 10.43 -43.28 0.24
C SER A 302 9.53 -44.05 -0.75
N LYS A 303 8.34 -44.46 -0.33
CA LYS A 303 7.34 -45.09 -1.20
C LYS A 303 6.76 -44.05 -2.17
N TYR A 304 6.50 -42.84 -1.69
CA TYR A 304 6.03 -41.70 -2.50
C TYR A 304 7.01 -41.40 -3.63
N ARG A 305 8.33 -41.31 -3.32
CA ARG A 305 9.38 -41.08 -4.33
C ARG A 305 9.39 -42.15 -5.43
N LYS A 306 9.24 -43.43 -5.04
CA LYS A 306 9.21 -44.52 -6.02
C LYS A 306 7.99 -44.48 -6.93
N HIS A 307 6.85 -44.05 -6.40
CA HIS A 307 5.59 -43.97 -7.16
C HIS A 307 5.58 -42.86 -8.19
N LYS A 308 6.29 -41.75 -7.95
CA LYS A 308 6.33 -40.58 -8.86
C LYS A 308 7.44 -40.65 -9.90
N LYS A 309 8.48 -41.46 -9.67
CA LYS A 309 9.61 -41.62 -10.60
C LYS A 309 9.52 -42.92 -11.43
N GLY A 310 8.45 -43.68 -11.32
CA GLY A 310 8.06 -44.79 -12.19
C GLY A 310 6.92 -44.38 -13.07
#